data_ac52775415dc8966678440f186b2e197
#
_entry.id   ac52775415dc8966678440f186b2e197
#
_cell.length_a   1.000
_cell.length_b   1.000
_cell.length_c   1.000
_cell.angle_alpha   90.00
_cell.angle_beta   90.00
_cell.angle_gamma   90.00
#
_symmetry.space_group_name_H-M   'P 1'
#
loop_
_entity.id
_entity.type
_entity.pdbx_description
1 polymer ?
#
loop_
_entity_poly.entity_id
_entity_poly.type
_entity_poly.pdbx_seq_one_letter_code
_entity_poly.pdbx_strand_id
1 'polypeptide(L)'
;EILRYLVERLPLMITPRWVNTKCQPIGVDDVLSYLVKCLAQPATIGQTLDIGGPEVVTYKAVIQMVAKALKLPRRWILPIPVLTPRLSSLWIHLVTPISSRIARPLAEGLRNEVVCRNRVANSLMPVQLQTVYESIVLAVGHQEAGSVETSWSDAGKMPGDPDWAGGKVF
;
A
#
# COMPACT_ATOMS: atom_id res chain seq x y z
N GLU A 1 0.52 1.80 6.77
CA GLU A 1 0.53 2.82 7.84
C GLU A 1 -0.15 4.13 7.41
N ILE A 2 0.21 4.78 6.27
CA ILE A 2 -0.41 6.06 5.82
C ILE A 2 -1.93 5.97 5.79
N LEU A 3 -2.49 4.94 5.13
CA LEU A 3 -3.93 4.73 5.04
C LEU A 3 -4.58 4.55 6.41
N ARG A 4 -3.90 3.87 7.33
CA ARG A 4 -4.40 3.69 8.69
C ARG A 4 -4.54 5.03 9.40
N TYR A 5 -3.50 5.85 9.43
CA TYR A 5 -3.55 7.19 10.04
C TYR A 5 -4.65 8.07 9.45
N LEU A 6 -4.82 8.03 8.12
CA LEU A 6 -5.88 8.77 7.45
C LEU A 6 -7.26 8.28 7.88
N VAL A 7 -7.45 6.96 7.91
CA VAL A 7 -8.73 6.33 8.27
C VAL A 7 -9.08 6.57 9.73
N GLU A 8 -8.12 6.45 10.65
CA GLU A 8 -8.35 6.65 12.08
C GLU A 8 -8.74 8.10 12.41
N ARG A 9 -8.02 9.06 11.82
CA ARG A 9 -8.17 10.47 12.18
C ARG A 9 -9.28 11.22 11.45
N LEU A 10 -9.68 10.75 10.27
CA LEU A 10 -10.58 11.47 9.40
C LEU A 10 -11.89 10.72 9.14
N PRO A 11 -13.00 11.14 9.77
CA PRO A 11 -14.32 10.61 9.45
C PRO A 11 -14.79 11.06 8.06
N LEU A 12 -14.36 12.25 7.62
CA LEU A 12 -14.62 12.84 6.30
C LEU A 12 -13.28 13.08 5.59
N MET A 13 -13.10 12.49 4.43
CA MET A 13 -11.91 12.64 3.60
C MET A 13 -12.23 13.36 2.31
N ILE A 14 -11.56 14.48 2.09
CA ILE A 14 -11.55 15.19 0.82
C ILE A 14 -10.38 14.62 0.01
N THR A 15 -10.65 13.93 -1.09
CA THR A 15 -9.63 13.23 -1.86
C THR A 15 -9.59 13.70 -3.31
N PRO A 16 -8.42 13.64 -3.98
CA PRO A 16 -8.36 13.82 -5.42
C PRO A 16 -9.09 12.68 -6.16
N ARG A 17 -9.35 12.87 -7.44
CA ARG A 17 -10.03 11.87 -8.29
C ARG A 17 -9.33 10.51 -8.36
N TRP A 18 -8.02 10.44 -8.10
CA TRP A 18 -7.27 9.18 -8.10
C TRP A 18 -7.78 8.16 -7.09
N VAL A 19 -8.57 8.56 -6.11
CA VAL A 19 -9.19 7.62 -5.16
C VAL A 19 -10.04 6.55 -5.87
N ASN A 20 -10.50 6.83 -7.10
CA ASN A 20 -11.24 5.90 -7.94
C ASN A 20 -10.35 5.08 -8.91
N THR A 21 -9.02 5.34 -8.93
CA THR A 21 -8.07 4.57 -9.74
C THR A 21 -8.02 3.13 -9.26
N LYS A 22 -7.95 2.20 -10.21
CA LYS A 22 -7.88 0.77 -9.93
C LYS A 22 -6.48 0.38 -9.52
N CYS A 23 -6.42 -0.51 -8.55
CA CYS A 23 -5.19 -1.16 -8.09
C CYS A 23 -5.47 -2.63 -7.79
N GLN A 24 -4.43 -3.43 -7.75
CA GLN A 24 -4.48 -4.85 -7.43
C GLN A 24 -3.52 -5.14 -6.27
N PRO A 25 -3.91 -4.79 -5.04
CA PRO A 25 -3.07 -4.99 -3.87
C PRO A 25 -2.79 -6.48 -3.65
N ILE A 26 -1.60 -6.78 -3.14
CA ILE A 26 -1.17 -8.13 -2.78
C ILE A 26 -0.68 -8.12 -1.34
N GLY A 27 -0.97 -9.17 -0.57
CA GLY A 27 -0.46 -9.37 0.77
C GLY A 27 1.05 -9.62 0.78
N VAL A 28 1.74 -9.20 1.83
CA VAL A 28 3.20 -9.42 1.96
C VAL A 28 3.54 -10.90 1.98
N ASP A 29 2.75 -11.73 2.65
CA ASP A 29 2.94 -13.19 2.71
C ASP A 29 2.82 -13.86 1.34
N ASP A 30 1.89 -13.35 0.51
CA ASP A 30 1.74 -13.81 -0.87
C ASP A 30 2.96 -13.42 -1.72
N VAL A 31 3.51 -12.21 -1.53
CA VAL A 31 4.75 -11.77 -2.20
C VAL A 31 5.91 -12.67 -1.79
N LEU A 32 6.07 -12.96 -0.49
CA LEU A 32 7.11 -13.87 0.01
C LEU A 32 6.94 -15.26 -0.57
N SER A 33 5.71 -15.75 -0.67
CA SER A 33 5.39 -17.04 -1.29
C SER A 33 5.82 -17.10 -2.77
N TYR A 34 5.58 -16.03 -3.53
CA TYR A 34 6.06 -15.93 -4.91
C TYR A 34 7.59 -15.90 -4.99
N LEU A 35 8.25 -15.12 -4.11
CA LEU A 35 9.72 -15.06 -4.09
C LEU A 35 10.36 -16.42 -3.80
N VAL A 36 9.84 -17.14 -2.80
CA VAL A 36 10.34 -18.50 -2.47
C VAL A 36 10.10 -19.46 -3.62
N LYS A 37 8.92 -19.46 -4.24
CA LYS A 37 8.62 -20.35 -5.38
C LYS A 37 9.45 -20.02 -6.61
N CYS A 38 9.79 -18.75 -6.82
CA CYS A 38 10.64 -18.32 -7.92
C CYS A 38 12.02 -18.98 -7.88
N LEU A 39 12.57 -19.23 -6.69
CA LEU A 39 13.86 -19.91 -6.52
C LEU A 39 13.82 -21.37 -7.00
N ALA A 40 12.67 -22.03 -6.90
CA ALA A 40 12.47 -23.42 -7.27
C ALA A 40 11.92 -23.62 -8.71
N GLN A 41 11.56 -22.53 -9.41
CA GLN A 41 10.90 -22.60 -10.72
C GLN A 41 11.81 -22.07 -11.84
N PRO A 42 12.54 -22.95 -12.59
CA PRO A 42 13.46 -22.50 -13.64
C PRO A 42 12.81 -21.70 -14.76
N ALA A 43 11.51 -21.93 -15.01
CA ALA A 43 10.75 -21.21 -16.04
C ALA A 43 10.61 -19.69 -15.75
N THR A 44 10.97 -19.22 -14.57
CA THR A 44 10.95 -17.80 -14.19
C THR A 44 12.24 -17.07 -14.53
N ILE A 45 13.31 -17.81 -14.88
CA ILE A 45 14.63 -17.22 -15.17
C ILE A 45 14.54 -16.30 -16.38
N GLY A 46 15.01 -15.07 -16.21
CA GLY A 46 14.99 -14.03 -17.25
C GLY A 46 13.60 -13.49 -17.59
N GLN A 47 12.56 -13.85 -16.85
CA GLN A 47 11.21 -13.38 -17.04
C GLN A 47 10.92 -12.16 -16.18
N THR A 48 10.10 -11.23 -16.71
CA THR A 48 9.45 -10.18 -15.93
C THR A 48 8.00 -10.60 -15.71
N LEU A 49 7.64 -10.85 -14.46
CA LEU A 49 6.34 -11.40 -14.08
C LEU A 49 5.57 -10.40 -13.22
N ASP A 50 4.36 -10.06 -13.64
CA ASP A 50 3.45 -9.25 -12.84
C ASP A 50 2.86 -10.13 -11.73
N ILE A 51 2.94 -9.68 -10.47
CA ILE A 51 2.28 -10.30 -9.33
C ILE A 51 1.27 -9.34 -8.71
N GLY A 52 0.12 -9.83 -8.33
CA GLY A 52 -0.95 -9.04 -7.71
C GLY A 52 -1.92 -9.94 -6.95
N GLY A 53 -2.71 -9.37 -6.09
CA GLY A 53 -3.73 -10.10 -5.35
C GLY A 53 -4.85 -10.63 -6.27
N PRO A 54 -5.82 -11.37 -5.70
CA PRO A 54 -6.90 -11.99 -6.48
C PRO A 54 -7.91 -10.97 -7.01
N GLU A 55 -7.97 -9.78 -6.42
CA GLU A 55 -9.00 -8.78 -6.65
C GLU A 55 -8.44 -7.47 -7.20
N VAL A 56 -9.13 -6.90 -8.19
CA VAL A 56 -8.90 -5.53 -8.66
C VAL A 56 -9.91 -4.62 -7.95
N VAL A 57 -9.40 -3.68 -7.19
CA VAL A 57 -10.20 -2.75 -6.37
C VAL A 57 -9.80 -1.30 -6.63
N THR A 58 -10.57 -0.35 -6.11
CA THR A 58 -10.18 1.07 -6.12
C THR A 58 -9.56 1.46 -4.78
N TYR A 59 -8.73 2.50 -4.76
CA TYR A 59 -8.21 3.03 -3.48
C TYR A 59 -9.33 3.41 -2.51
N LYS A 60 -10.47 3.90 -3.04
CA LYS A 60 -11.68 4.14 -2.23
C LYS A 60 -12.18 2.88 -1.53
N ALA A 61 -12.20 1.76 -2.24
CA ALA A 61 -12.60 0.47 -1.66
C ALA A 61 -11.61 0.02 -0.58
N VAL A 62 -10.30 0.15 -0.84
CA VAL A 62 -9.25 -0.18 0.14
C VAL A 62 -9.42 0.65 1.43
N ILE A 63 -9.65 1.96 1.32
CA ILE A 63 -9.91 2.84 2.48
C ILE A 63 -11.11 2.34 3.30
N GLN A 64 -12.20 1.93 2.65
CA GLN A 64 -13.37 1.39 3.35
C GLN A 64 -13.10 0.03 4.00
N MET A 65 -12.28 -0.83 3.35
CA MET A 65 -11.86 -2.11 3.92
C MET A 65 -11.00 -1.90 5.17
N VAL A 66 -10.08 -0.93 5.15
CA VAL A 66 -9.28 -0.55 6.33
C VAL A 66 -10.18 -0.03 7.45
N ALA A 67 -11.14 0.84 7.16
CA ALA A 67 -12.10 1.33 8.18
C ALA A 67 -12.87 0.17 8.81
N LYS A 68 -13.31 -0.80 7.99
CA LYS A 68 -14.01 -2.00 8.47
C LYS A 68 -13.13 -2.88 9.34
N ALA A 69 -11.87 -3.12 8.95
CA ALA A 69 -10.91 -3.91 9.72
C ALA A 69 -10.60 -3.27 11.09
N LEU A 70 -10.52 -1.94 11.14
CA LEU A 70 -10.34 -1.15 12.36
C LEU A 70 -11.64 -0.99 13.19
N LYS A 71 -12.75 -1.65 12.78
CA LYS A 71 -14.07 -1.53 13.43
C LYS A 71 -14.59 -0.09 13.52
N LEU A 72 -14.19 0.75 12.58
CA LEU A 72 -14.59 2.15 12.50
C LEU A 72 -15.83 2.32 11.59
N PRO A 73 -16.66 3.34 11.80
CA PRO A 73 -17.78 3.62 10.93
C PRO A 73 -17.30 3.94 9.52
N ARG A 74 -18.17 3.72 8.54
CA ARG A 74 -17.89 4.00 7.12
C ARG A 74 -17.41 5.44 6.95
N ARG A 75 -16.28 5.62 6.23
CA ARG A 75 -15.69 6.94 5.98
C ARG A 75 -16.38 7.62 4.81
N TRP A 76 -16.66 8.91 4.99
CA TRP A 76 -17.18 9.75 3.91
C TRP A 76 -16.01 10.19 3.03
N ILE A 77 -16.05 9.81 1.75
CA ILE A 77 -14.97 10.12 0.80
C ILE A 77 -15.56 10.96 -0.32
N LEU A 78 -15.16 12.23 -0.37
CA LEU A 78 -15.59 13.21 -1.37
C LEU A 78 -14.44 13.43 -2.38
N PRO A 79 -14.55 12.89 -3.61
CA PRO A 79 -13.55 13.13 -4.64
C PRO A 79 -13.75 14.55 -5.21
N ILE A 80 -12.73 15.40 -5.10
CA ILE A 80 -12.73 16.77 -5.67
C ILE A 80 -11.85 16.81 -6.92
N PRO A 81 -12.30 17.47 -8.01
CA PRO A 81 -11.54 17.53 -9.26
C PRO A 81 -10.29 18.41 -9.19
N VAL A 82 -10.18 19.31 -8.23
CA VAL A 82 -9.22 20.45 -8.20
C VAL A 82 -8.24 20.38 -7.02
N LEU A 83 -7.95 19.23 -6.46
CA LEU A 83 -6.83 19.14 -5.52
C LEU A 83 -5.53 19.13 -6.31
N THR A 84 -4.81 20.27 -6.28
CA THR A 84 -3.45 20.31 -6.83
C THR A 84 -2.55 19.38 -6.03
N PRO A 85 -1.50 18.78 -6.64
CA PRO A 85 -0.56 17.91 -5.91
C PRO A 85 0.04 18.59 -4.67
N ARG A 86 0.17 19.91 -4.72
CA ARG A 86 0.70 20.75 -3.64
C ARG A 86 -0.23 20.81 -2.43
N LEU A 87 -1.56 20.96 -2.65
CA LEU A 87 -2.55 20.97 -1.58
C LEU A 87 -2.73 19.58 -0.95
N SER A 88 -2.72 18.52 -1.77
CA SER A 88 -2.84 17.15 -1.26
C SER A 88 -1.63 16.73 -0.43
N SER A 89 -0.41 17.15 -0.80
CA SER A 89 0.79 16.84 -0.01
C SER A 89 0.84 17.59 1.31
N LEU A 90 0.40 18.86 1.33
CA LEU A 90 0.31 19.65 2.57
C LEU A 90 -0.71 19.04 3.53
N TRP A 91 -1.82 18.55 3.00
CA TRP A 91 -2.87 17.91 3.78
C TRP A 91 -2.44 16.57 4.37
N ILE A 92 -1.73 15.73 3.59
CA ILE A 92 -1.14 14.49 4.08
C ILE A 92 -0.14 14.78 5.21
N HIS A 93 0.70 15.80 5.06
CA HIS A 93 1.66 16.20 6.10
C HIS A 93 0.98 16.68 7.40
N LEU A 94 -0.18 17.33 7.30
CA LEU A 94 -0.94 17.78 8.48
C LEU A 94 -1.57 16.62 9.25
N VAL A 95 -1.97 15.56 8.54
CA VAL A 95 -2.75 14.45 9.11
C VAL A 95 -1.88 13.22 9.46
N THR A 96 -0.74 13.07 8.80
CA THR A 96 0.17 11.94 9.01
C THR A 96 1.55 12.42 9.44
N PRO A 97 2.31 11.62 10.22
CA PRO A 97 3.68 11.94 10.61
C PRO A 97 4.68 11.80 9.44
N ILE A 98 4.20 11.60 8.22
CA ILE A 98 5.04 11.29 7.05
C ILE A 98 5.46 12.57 6.35
N SER A 99 6.76 12.67 6.04
CA SER A 99 7.32 13.80 5.30
C SER A 99 6.64 13.98 3.94
N SER A 100 6.29 15.22 3.60
CA SER A 100 5.74 15.59 2.28
C SER A 100 6.65 15.20 1.12
N ARG A 101 7.96 15.05 1.34
CA ARG A 101 8.94 14.62 0.34
C ARG A 101 8.69 13.16 -0.10
N ILE A 102 8.24 12.30 0.80
CA ILE A 102 7.89 10.90 0.54
C ILE A 102 6.44 10.79 0.07
N ALA A 103 5.53 11.51 0.72
CA ALA A 103 4.10 11.43 0.42
C ALA A 103 3.76 11.93 -0.99
N ARG A 104 4.48 12.92 -1.52
CA ARG A 104 4.20 13.51 -2.84
C ARG A 104 4.43 12.53 -4.00
N PRO A 105 5.59 11.89 -4.17
CA PRO A 105 5.80 10.90 -5.23
C PRO A 105 4.82 9.73 -5.15
N LEU A 106 4.52 9.27 -3.93
CA LEU A 106 3.54 8.21 -3.70
C LEU A 106 2.14 8.64 -4.17
N ALA A 107 1.70 9.85 -3.79
CA ALA A 107 0.40 10.37 -4.20
C ALA A 107 0.31 10.61 -5.73
N GLU A 108 1.40 11.01 -6.38
CA GLU A 108 1.48 11.14 -7.84
C GLU A 108 1.36 9.78 -8.52
N GLY A 109 1.99 8.73 -7.97
CA GLY A 109 1.90 7.35 -8.45
C GLY A 109 0.48 6.78 -8.41
N LEU A 110 -0.34 7.18 -7.43
CA LEU A 110 -1.72 6.69 -7.27
C LEU A 110 -2.67 7.08 -8.44
N ARG A 111 -2.26 7.98 -9.33
CA ARG A 111 -3.03 8.34 -10.53
C ARG A 111 -3.01 7.25 -11.60
N ASN A 112 -1.99 6.41 -11.59
CA ASN A 112 -1.81 5.35 -12.57
C ASN A 112 -2.53 4.08 -12.09
N GLU A 113 -3.19 3.39 -13.02
CA GLU A 113 -3.71 2.06 -12.72
C GLU A 113 -2.55 1.09 -12.50
N VAL A 114 -2.60 0.37 -11.39
CA VAL A 114 -1.61 -0.65 -11.02
C VAL A 114 -2.34 -1.99 -10.95
N VAL A 115 -2.48 -2.62 -12.11
CA VAL A 115 -3.17 -3.90 -12.30
C VAL A 115 -2.28 -4.81 -13.13
N CYS A 116 -2.20 -6.09 -12.77
CA CYS A 116 -1.45 -7.09 -13.54
C CYS A 116 -1.97 -7.18 -14.97
N ARG A 117 -1.07 -7.16 -15.95
CA ARG A 117 -1.38 -7.28 -17.38
C ARG A 117 -1.78 -8.70 -17.74
N ASN A 118 -1.26 -9.67 -17.00
CA ASN A 118 -1.53 -11.10 -17.22
C ASN A 118 -1.45 -11.86 -15.88
N ARG A 119 -1.73 -13.15 -15.93
CA ARG A 119 -1.66 -14.06 -14.77
C ARG A 119 -0.59 -15.14 -14.93
N VAL A 120 0.43 -14.89 -15.73
CA VAL A 120 1.51 -15.86 -16.00
C VAL A 120 2.22 -16.28 -14.73
N ALA A 121 2.48 -15.32 -13.83
CA ALA A 121 3.10 -15.61 -12.53
C ALA A 121 2.32 -16.68 -11.75
N ASN A 122 1.00 -16.54 -11.66
CA ASN A 122 0.17 -17.50 -10.93
C ASN A 122 0.08 -18.88 -11.64
N SER A 123 0.18 -18.91 -12.96
CA SER A 123 0.22 -20.17 -13.72
C SER A 123 1.53 -20.93 -13.52
N LEU A 124 2.67 -20.22 -13.49
CA LEU A 124 3.99 -20.80 -13.27
C LEU A 124 4.23 -21.16 -11.80
N MET A 125 3.71 -20.36 -10.90
CA MET A 125 3.90 -20.46 -9.45
C MET A 125 2.54 -20.37 -8.76
N PRO A 126 1.70 -21.41 -8.75
CA PRO A 126 0.40 -21.38 -8.11
C PRO A 126 0.52 -21.02 -6.61
N VAL A 127 -0.05 -19.88 -6.20
CA VAL A 127 -0.15 -19.41 -4.81
C VAL A 127 -1.62 -19.26 -4.48
N GLN A 128 -2.01 -19.72 -3.30
CA GLN A 128 -3.34 -19.42 -2.76
C GLN A 128 -3.31 -18.00 -2.19
N LEU A 129 -3.78 -17.05 -3.00
CA LEU A 129 -3.72 -15.63 -2.66
C LEU A 129 -4.81 -15.25 -1.66
N GLN A 130 -4.43 -14.43 -0.70
CA GLN A 130 -5.33 -13.80 0.26
C GLN A 130 -6.12 -12.69 -0.43
N THR A 131 -7.38 -12.52 -0.05
CA THR A 131 -8.17 -11.35 -0.47
C THR A 131 -7.56 -10.07 0.11
N VAL A 132 -7.87 -8.92 -0.51
CA VAL A 132 -7.42 -7.61 -0.01
C VAL A 132 -7.87 -7.39 1.44
N TYR A 133 -9.09 -7.80 1.76
CA TYR A 133 -9.62 -7.64 3.12
C TYR A 133 -8.90 -8.54 4.14
N GLU A 134 -8.65 -9.80 3.83
CA GLU A 134 -7.89 -10.73 4.68
C GLU A 134 -6.49 -10.20 4.97
N SER A 135 -5.76 -9.76 3.94
CA SER A 135 -4.42 -9.16 4.09
C SER A 135 -4.44 -7.91 5.00
N ILE A 136 -5.49 -7.07 4.89
CA ILE A 136 -5.66 -5.89 5.77
C ILE A 136 -5.91 -6.33 7.21
N VAL A 137 -6.79 -7.31 7.43
CA VAL A 137 -7.10 -7.81 8.78
C VAL A 137 -5.85 -8.40 9.45
N LEU A 138 -5.06 -9.18 8.72
CA LEU A 138 -3.80 -9.72 9.22
C LEU A 138 -2.82 -8.59 9.58
N ALA A 139 -2.63 -7.61 8.70
CA ALA A 139 -1.74 -6.48 8.96
C ALA A 139 -2.16 -5.65 10.19
N VAL A 140 -3.46 -5.44 10.38
CA VAL A 140 -3.99 -4.76 11.58
C VAL A 140 -3.76 -5.61 12.83
N GLY A 141 -4.02 -6.92 12.76
CA GLY A 141 -3.82 -7.84 13.88
C GLY A 141 -2.37 -7.94 14.33
N HIS A 142 -1.42 -8.03 13.39
CA HIS A 142 0.03 -8.02 13.70
C HIS A 142 0.45 -6.73 14.43
N GLN A 143 -0.09 -5.61 14.01
CA GLN A 143 0.22 -4.32 14.62
C GLN A 143 -0.38 -4.18 16.03
N GLU A 144 -1.60 -4.65 16.26
CA GLU A 144 -2.23 -4.67 17.60
C GLU A 144 -1.50 -5.62 18.57
N ALA A 145 -1.00 -6.73 18.05
CA ALA A 145 -0.21 -7.69 18.83
C ALA A 145 1.23 -7.24 19.10
N GLY A 146 1.68 -6.11 18.56
CA GLY A 146 3.06 -5.64 18.67
C GLY A 146 4.07 -6.57 17.99
N SER A 147 3.62 -7.43 17.07
CA SER A 147 4.43 -8.43 16.37
C SER A 147 4.89 -7.95 14.98
N VAL A 148 4.88 -6.64 14.74
CA VAL A 148 5.40 -6.05 13.51
C VAL A 148 6.92 -6.06 13.56
N GLU A 149 7.57 -6.82 12.68
CA GLU A 149 9.02 -6.96 12.65
C GLU A 149 9.73 -5.66 12.28
N THR A 150 9.12 -4.81 11.48
CA THR A 150 9.68 -3.52 11.05
C THR A 150 8.63 -2.43 10.99
N SER A 151 8.94 -1.24 11.47
CA SER A 151 8.09 -0.06 11.39
C SER A 151 8.85 1.14 10.78
N TRP A 152 8.14 2.20 10.42
CA TRP A 152 8.79 3.43 9.93
C TRP A 152 9.72 4.06 10.96
N SER A 153 9.48 3.82 12.25
CA SER A 153 10.35 4.28 13.34
C SER A 153 11.68 3.54 13.37
N ASP A 154 11.73 2.33 12.79
CA ASP A 154 12.93 1.48 12.78
C ASP A 154 13.81 1.77 11.55
N ALA A 155 13.33 2.57 10.61
CA ALA A 155 14.07 3.03 9.44
C ALA A 155 15.15 4.04 9.84
N GLY A 156 16.17 3.58 10.57
CA GLY A 156 17.37 4.33 10.91
C GLY A 156 18.41 4.25 9.78
N LYS A 157 19.30 5.25 9.72
CA LYS A 157 20.46 5.21 8.84
C LYS A 157 21.38 4.08 9.27
N MET A 158 21.58 3.06 8.44
CA MET A 158 22.58 2.02 8.73
C MET A 158 23.99 2.61 8.61
N PRO A 159 24.94 2.23 9.48
CA PRO A 159 26.33 2.63 9.30
C PRO A 159 26.83 2.17 7.91
N GLY A 160 27.28 3.11 7.09
CA GLY A 160 27.72 2.83 5.72
C GLY A 160 26.70 3.07 4.62
N ASP A 161 25.46 3.42 4.94
CA ASP A 161 24.46 3.82 3.94
C ASP A 161 24.89 5.11 3.21
N PRO A 162 24.81 5.14 1.87
CA PRO A 162 25.06 6.36 1.11
C PRO A 162 24.08 7.47 1.51
N ASP A 163 24.53 8.73 1.46
CA ASP A 163 23.71 9.88 1.87
C ASP A 163 22.41 10.06 1.07
N TRP A 164 22.32 9.46 -0.12
CA TRP A 164 21.10 9.48 -0.93
C TRP A 164 20.00 8.52 -0.41
N ALA A 165 20.39 7.47 0.34
CA ALA A 165 19.44 6.47 0.88
C ALA A 165 18.81 6.93 2.21
N GLY A 166 19.47 7.83 2.92
CA GLY A 166 19.08 8.25 4.26
C GLY A 166 18.70 9.72 4.35
N GLY A 167 17.58 10.10 3.79
CA GLY A 167 16.96 11.33 4.27
C GLY A 167 16.57 11.13 5.74
N LYS A 168 16.91 12.09 6.63
CA LYS A 168 16.41 12.09 8.00
C LYS A 168 14.91 11.87 7.98
N VAL A 169 14.47 10.66 8.32
CA VAL A 169 13.06 10.33 8.54
C VAL A 169 12.77 10.79 9.96
N PHE A 170 12.23 11.98 10.14
CA PHE A 170 11.70 12.50 11.37
C PHE A 170 10.18 12.57 11.29
#